data_b625a674ecd6511e476bc1891a6800dc
#
_entry.id   b625a674ecd6511e476bc1891a6800dc
#
_cell.length_a   1.000
_cell.length_b   1.000
_cell.length_c   1.000
_cell.angle_alpha   90.00
_cell.angle_beta   90.00
_cell.angle_gamma   90.00
#
_symmetry.space_group_name_H-M   'P 1'
#
loop_
_entity.id
_entity.type
_entity.pdbx_description
1 polymer ?
#
loop_
_entity_poly.entity_id
_entity_poly.type
_entity_poly.pdbx_seq_one_letter_code
_entity_poly.pdbx_strand_id
1 'polypeptide(L)'
;MNMKIQIKNFKTLAYTTIEPGNVNVFIGANGAGKSSILEAIGVLSAAITEKVDDAALLQKGVRLGTPALYKSSFQTDDRLPLTIEFQVNWTSKEEELWGYTVNLNNPIEKPKPAWEYYSESLFNGSHKIFGRSRASKSQLENFPEIEIDAFKGLLSFLQGLKPHHGNGYANDLYSAFKDYAIYTPNTTTLRGIQTDPFQREPLGLLGGRLPEAIDDLLNLEDESFGDLDLYELFDLLQWTGGITVGKALKDTISPNIPLAAKTIRFTDRFMREGRNELTPYDASEGSLYVLFLLALAMHDKSPNMLAIDNFDQALNPRLARAVTTLFCDQILAHQKTVFVTTHNPLVLDGLDINNDRIRLFTVDRNHAGHTRVERVQVSEEMIASGQSLSRLWVNGALGGVPNL
;
A
#
# COMPACT_ATOMS: atom_id res chain seq x y z
N MET A 1 4.50 7.59 13.87
CA MET A 1 3.15 7.67 14.49
C MET A 1 2.79 6.27 14.96
N ASN A 2 2.63 6.06 16.27
CA ASN A 2 2.07 4.80 16.79
C ASN A 2 0.59 4.76 16.45
N MET A 3 0.18 3.78 15.65
CA MET A 3 -1.17 3.69 15.11
C MET A 3 -1.73 2.29 15.33
N LYS A 4 -3.04 2.22 15.59
CA LYS A 4 -3.82 0.98 15.65
C LYS A 4 -5.03 1.11 14.75
N ILE A 5 -5.15 0.23 13.77
CA ILE A 5 -6.24 0.20 12.80
C ILE A 5 -7.14 -1.00 13.14
N GLN A 6 -8.42 -0.76 13.30
CA GLN A 6 -9.43 -1.81 13.49
C GLN A 6 -10.41 -1.78 12.32
N ILE A 7 -10.74 -2.95 11.82
CA ILE A 7 -11.62 -3.16 10.67
C ILE A 7 -12.70 -4.15 11.08
N LYS A 8 -13.98 -3.81 10.84
CA LYS A 8 -15.09 -4.72 11.09
C LYS A 8 -16.00 -4.83 9.87
N ASN A 9 -16.48 -6.03 9.65
CA ASN A 9 -17.50 -6.34 8.64
C ASN A 9 -17.08 -6.04 7.19
N PHE A 10 -15.79 -6.10 6.89
CA PHE A 10 -15.28 -5.85 5.53
C PHE A 10 -14.78 -7.15 4.89
N LYS A 11 -15.43 -7.62 3.84
CA LYS A 11 -15.09 -8.86 3.13
C LYS A 11 -14.92 -10.03 4.12
N THR A 12 -13.72 -10.60 4.20
CA THR A 12 -13.39 -11.68 5.14
C THR A 12 -12.92 -11.19 6.52
N LEU A 13 -12.76 -9.87 6.67
CA LEU A 13 -12.36 -9.21 7.91
C LEU A 13 -13.58 -8.95 8.78
N ALA A 14 -14.04 -9.97 9.52
CA ALA A 14 -15.17 -9.83 10.45
C ALA A 14 -14.83 -8.88 11.59
N TYR A 15 -13.65 -9.08 12.19
CA TYR A 15 -13.02 -8.19 13.16
C TYR A 15 -11.50 -8.40 13.10
N THR A 16 -10.78 -7.37 12.72
CA THR A 16 -9.33 -7.43 12.54
C THR A 16 -8.69 -6.18 13.12
N THR A 17 -7.60 -6.37 13.84
CA THR A 17 -6.79 -5.27 14.39
C THR A 17 -5.37 -5.39 13.86
N ILE A 18 -4.81 -4.26 13.42
CA ILE A 18 -3.44 -4.17 12.92
C ILE A 18 -2.76 -2.99 13.61
N GLU A 19 -1.58 -3.23 14.14
CA GLU A 19 -0.69 -2.20 14.66
C GLU A 19 0.50 -2.11 13.70
N PRO A 20 0.51 -1.19 12.73
CA PRO A 20 1.54 -1.14 11.72
C PRO A 20 2.86 -0.54 12.24
N GLY A 21 3.99 -1.09 11.76
CA GLY A 21 5.30 -0.45 11.75
C GLY A 21 5.49 0.38 10.49
N ASN A 22 6.73 0.67 10.13
CA ASN A 22 7.05 1.29 8.85
C ASN A 22 6.94 0.28 7.69
N VAL A 23 7.41 -0.94 7.87
CA VAL A 23 7.26 -2.04 6.91
C VAL A 23 6.37 -3.11 7.51
N ASN A 24 5.30 -3.48 6.80
CA ASN A 24 4.30 -4.44 7.24
C ASN A 24 4.12 -5.51 6.16
N VAL A 25 4.61 -6.71 6.42
CA VAL A 25 4.58 -7.81 5.45
C VAL A 25 3.52 -8.83 5.86
N PHE A 26 2.59 -9.13 4.96
CA PHE A 26 1.51 -10.09 5.17
C PHE A 26 1.79 -11.36 4.37
N ILE A 27 1.88 -12.49 5.07
CA ILE A 27 2.03 -13.82 4.50
C ILE A 27 0.83 -14.68 4.82
N GLY A 28 0.58 -15.68 4.00
CA GLY A 28 -0.54 -16.60 4.22
C GLY A 28 -1.02 -17.24 2.93
N ALA A 29 -1.94 -18.19 3.06
CA ALA A 29 -2.52 -18.91 1.94
C ALA A 29 -3.26 -17.99 0.94
N ASN A 30 -3.49 -18.49 -0.28
CA ASN A 30 -4.37 -17.84 -1.24
C ASN A 30 -5.78 -17.75 -0.67
N GLY A 31 -6.43 -16.59 -0.82
CA GLY A 31 -7.77 -16.36 -0.29
C GLY A 31 -7.85 -16.15 1.23
N ALA A 32 -6.73 -16.11 1.97
CA ALA A 32 -6.72 -15.84 3.42
C ALA A 32 -7.21 -14.43 3.80
N GLY A 33 -7.14 -13.46 2.86
CA GLY A 33 -7.61 -12.10 3.11
C GLY A 33 -6.50 -11.03 3.05
N LYS A 34 -5.28 -11.37 2.62
CA LYS A 34 -4.16 -10.42 2.52
C LYS A 34 -4.51 -9.15 1.72
N SER A 35 -4.96 -9.31 0.47
CA SER A 35 -5.39 -8.17 -0.36
C SER A 35 -6.61 -7.46 0.22
N SER A 36 -7.49 -8.15 0.96
CA SER A 36 -8.63 -7.52 1.64
C SER A 36 -8.20 -6.55 2.73
N ILE A 37 -7.06 -6.80 3.39
CA ILE A 37 -6.47 -5.87 4.36
C ILE A 37 -6.04 -4.58 3.65
N LEU A 38 -5.31 -4.69 2.54
CA LEU A 38 -4.87 -3.54 1.76
C LEU A 38 -6.06 -2.71 1.25
N GLU A 39 -7.09 -3.40 0.74
CA GLU A 39 -8.31 -2.74 0.25
C GLU A 39 -9.12 -2.07 1.38
N ALA A 40 -9.17 -2.68 2.57
CA ALA A 40 -9.82 -2.07 3.73
C ALA A 40 -9.16 -0.74 4.12
N ILE A 41 -7.81 -0.69 4.10
CA ILE A 41 -7.05 0.55 4.32
C ILE A 41 -7.32 1.56 3.19
N GLY A 42 -7.47 1.10 1.94
CA GLY A 42 -7.85 1.95 0.80
C GLY A 42 -9.24 2.57 0.95
N VAL A 43 -10.23 1.80 1.41
CA VAL A 43 -11.57 2.32 1.71
C VAL A 43 -11.54 3.32 2.87
N LEU A 44 -10.80 3.00 3.94
CA LEU A 44 -10.59 3.93 5.05
C LEU A 44 -9.92 5.23 4.59
N SER A 45 -8.91 5.13 3.74
CA SER A 45 -8.24 6.30 3.14
C SER A 45 -9.22 7.17 2.34
N ALA A 46 -10.08 6.57 1.52
CA ALA A 46 -11.11 7.29 0.78
C ALA A 46 -12.09 7.98 1.75
N ALA A 47 -12.48 7.29 2.83
CA ALA A 47 -13.39 7.85 3.85
C ALA A 47 -12.77 9.03 4.60
N ILE A 48 -11.49 9.00 4.91
CA ILE A 48 -10.77 10.09 5.58
C ILE A 48 -10.62 11.30 4.65
N THR A 49 -10.41 11.06 3.34
CA THR A 49 -10.03 12.15 2.41
C THR A 49 -11.19 12.94 1.85
N GLU A 50 -12.32 12.32 1.52
CA GLU A 50 -13.50 13.08 1.06
C GLU A 50 -14.75 12.21 1.03
N LYS A 51 -14.77 11.17 0.19
CA LYS A 51 -15.95 10.33 -0.09
C LYS A 51 -15.51 8.91 -0.48
N VAL A 52 -16.42 7.97 -0.34
CA VAL A 52 -16.22 6.59 -0.76
C VAL A 52 -17.15 6.30 -1.93
N ASP A 53 -16.62 6.45 -3.14
CA ASP A 53 -17.26 6.09 -4.40
C ASP A 53 -16.29 5.34 -5.31
N ASP A 54 -16.78 4.84 -6.43
CA ASP A 54 -15.99 4.05 -7.37
C ASP A 54 -14.74 4.80 -7.88
N ALA A 55 -14.84 6.10 -8.13
CA ALA A 55 -13.72 6.90 -8.61
C ALA A 55 -12.62 7.03 -7.55
N ALA A 56 -13.01 7.33 -6.30
CA ALA A 56 -12.07 7.41 -5.18
C ALA A 56 -11.41 6.04 -4.90
N LEU A 57 -12.20 4.96 -4.92
CA LEU A 57 -11.69 3.60 -4.70
C LEU A 57 -10.70 3.16 -5.79
N LEU A 58 -11.00 3.45 -7.06
CA LEU A 58 -10.08 3.16 -8.17
C LEU A 58 -8.76 3.91 -8.03
N GLN A 59 -8.81 5.19 -7.65
CA GLN A 59 -7.58 5.97 -7.40
C GLN A 59 -6.73 5.43 -6.25
N LYS A 60 -7.34 4.70 -5.33
CA LYS A 60 -6.64 3.99 -4.23
C LYS A 60 -6.20 2.57 -4.61
N GLY A 61 -6.47 2.11 -5.84
CA GLY A 61 -6.16 0.76 -6.27
C GLY A 61 -7.05 -0.31 -5.64
N VAL A 62 -8.20 0.07 -5.09
CA VAL A 62 -9.19 -0.85 -4.54
C VAL A 62 -10.02 -1.45 -5.67
N ARG A 63 -10.15 -2.77 -5.70
CA ARG A 63 -10.98 -3.46 -6.69
C ARG A 63 -12.45 -3.11 -6.49
N LEU A 64 -13.09 -2.64 -7.56
CA LEU A 64 -14.52 -2.30 -7.51
C LEU A 64 -15.39 -3.54 -7.35
N GLY A 65 -16.49 -3.36 -6.64
CA GLY A 65 -17.49 -4.40 -6.43
C GLY A 65 -18.82 -3.81 -5.95
N THR A 66 -19.85 -4.63 -5.96
CA THR A 66 -21.13 -4.24 -5.36
C THR A 66 -21.01 -4.15 -3.84
N PRO A 67 -21.87 -3.39 -3.15
CA PRO A 67 -21.86 -3.30 -1.68
C PRO A 67 -21.93 -4.66 -0.98
N ALA A 68 -22.59 -5.65 -1.59
CA ALA A 68 -22.66 -7.01 -1.06
C ALA A 68 -21.29 -7.71 -1.01
N LEU A 69 -20.36 -7.36 -1.93
CA LEU A 69 -19.01 -7.94 -1.94
C LEU A 69 -18.05 -7.26 -0.96
N TYR A 70 -18.38 -6.05 -0.51
CA TYR A 70 -17.59 -5.33 0.50
C TYR A 70 -18.01 -5.70 1.93
N LYS A 71 -19.29 -5.99 2.16
CA LYS A 71 -19.79 -6.38 3.48
C LYS A 71 -19.49 -7.85 3.76
N SER A 72 -19.08 -8.14 5.00
CA SER A 72 -18.89 -9.53 5.43
C SER A 72 -20.17 -10.34 5.30
N SER A 73 -20.03 -11.59 4.84
CA SER A 73 -21.17 -12.50 4.68
C SER A 73 -20.67 -13.92 4.91
N PHE A 74 -20.86 -14.42 6.11
CA PHE A 74 -20.46 -15.77 6.52
C PHE A 74 -21.66 -16.67 6.65
N GLN A 75 -21.49 -17.98 6.45
CA GLN A 75 -22.57 -18.96 6.60
C GLN A 75 -23.17 -19.02 8.01
N THR A 76 -22.38 -18.60 9.00
CA THR A 76 -22.77 -18.55 10.41
C THR A 76 -23.56 -17.30 10.78
N ASP A 77 -23.70 -16.33 9.87
CA ASP A 77 -24.34 -15.07 10.14
C ASP A 77 -25.84 -15.13 9.81
N ASP A 78 -26.69 -14.87 10.80
CA ASP A 78 -28.15 -14.79 10.59
C ASP A 78 -28.54 -13.59 9.71
N ARG A 79 -27.76 -12.52 9.73
CA ARG A 79 -28.01 -11.28 8.97
C ARG A 79 -26.73 -10.65 8.48
N LEU A 80 -26.78 -10.06 7.28
CA LEU A 80 -25.70 -9.25 6.76
C LEU A 80 -25.51 -7.97 7.59
N PRO A 81 -24.26 -7.53 7.81
CA PRO A 81 -24.00 -6.31 8.56
C PRO A 81 -24.55 -5.08 7.81
N LEU A 82 -25.15 -4.16 8.57
CA LEU A 82 -25.66 -2.91 8.03
C LEU A 82 -24.52 -2.03 7.51
N THR A 83 -23.41 -1.98 8.24
CA THR A 83 -22.27 -1.11 7.99
C THR A 83 -20.97 -1.89 7.96
N ILE A 84 -19.98 -1.34 7.26
CA ILE A 84 -18.57 -1.63 7.49
C ILE A 84 -18.03 -0.56 8.45
N GLU A 85 -17.18 -0.95 9.39
CA GLU A 85 -16.63 -0.05 10.41
C GLU A 85 -15.12 -0.01 10.35
N PHE A 86 -14.55 1.19 10.43
CA PHE A 86 -13.15 1.43 10.61
C PHE A 86 -12.91 2.31 11.82
N GLN A 87 -11.91 1.94 12.62
CA GLN A 87 -11.44 2.73 13.74
C GLN A 87 -9.93 2.87 13.67
N VAL A 88 -9.43 4.09 13.87
CA VAL A 88 -8.01 4.37 13.97
C VAL A 88 -7.75 5.08 15.28
N ASN A 89 -6.85 4.52 16.10
CA ASN A 89 -6.32 5.16 17.28
C ASN A 89 -4.85 5.43 17.04
N TRP A 90 -4.38 6.63 17.39
CA TRP A 90 -2.97 6.99 17.20
C TRP A 90 -2.49 7.96 18.27
N THR A 91 -1.17 8.00 18.44
CA THR A 91 -0.51 9.01 19.25
C THR A 91 0.06 10.08 18.31
N SER A 92 -0.32 11.35 18.55
CA SER A 92 0.19 12.49 17.80
C SER A 92 1.66 12.75 18.11
N LYS A 93 2.28 13.71 17.41
CA LYS A 93 3.64 14.15 17.70
C LYS A 93 3.77 14.84 19.07
N GLU A 94 2.67 15.41 19.53
CA GLU A 94 2.56 16.05 20.85
C GLU A 94 2.19 15.05 21.97
N GLU A 95 2.29 13.74 21.71
CA GLU A 95 1.95 12.64 22.62
C GLU A 95 0.47 12.57 23.04
N GLU A 96 -0.42 13.22 22.31
CA GLU A 96 -1.86 13.15 22.53
C GLU A 96 -2.46 11.87 21.91
N LEU A 97 -3.43 11.30 22.63
CA LEU A 97 -4.17 10.13 22.16
C LEU A 97 -5.39 10.55 21.35
N TRP A 98 -5.42 10.19 20.09
CA TRP A 98 -6.52 10.47 19.18
C TRP A 98 -7.25 9.20 18.78
N GLY A 99 -8.54 9.33 18.50
CA GLY A 99 -9.38 8.24 17.99
C GLY A 99 -10.34 8.73 16.92
N TYR A 100 -10.33 8.08 15.75
CA TYR A 100 -11.28 8.30 14.67
C TYR A 100 -12.05 7.04 14.39
N THR A 101 -13.37 7.15 14.27
CA THR A 101 -14.26 6.03 13.93
C THR A 101 -15.19 6.44 12.81
N VAL A 102 -15.33 5.60 11.79
CA VAL A 102 -16.29 5.79 10.69
C VAL A 102 -17.04 4.49 10.42
N ASN A 103 -18.35 4.59 10.30
CA ASN A 103 -19.25 3.53 9.86
C ASN A 103 -19.86 3.91 8.52
N LEU A 104 -19.64 3.08 7.50
CA LEU A 104 -20.10 3.31 6.14
C LEU A 104 -21.21 2.34 5.77
N ASN A 105 -22.27 2.84 5.17
CA ASN A 105 -23.38 2.03 4.66
C ASN A 105 -23.60 2.27 3.16
N ASN A 106 -23.84 1.20 2.44
CA ASN A 106 -24.42 1.24 1.11
C ASN A 106 -25.43 0.08 1.03
N PRO A 107 -26.72 0.34 0.72
CA PRO A 107 -27.75 -0.68 0.65
C PRO A 107 -27.43 -1.74 -0.40
N ILE A 108 -27.65 -3.02 -0.08
CA ILE A 108 -27.38 -4.13 -0.98
C ILE A 108 -28.42 -4.23 -2.10
N GLU A 109 -29.70 -4.06 -1.76
CA GLU A 109 -30.81 -4.20 -2.73
C GLU A 109 -30.90 -3.05 -3.72
N LYS A 110 -30.55 -1.82 -3.26
CA LYS A 110 -30.55 -0.60 -4.09
C LYS A 110 -29.25 0.17 -3.86
N PRO A 111 -28.14 -0.28 -4.46
CA PRO A 111 -26.86 0.37 -4.30
C PRO A 111 -26.90 1.85 -4.72
N LYS A 112 -26.23 2.68 -3.91
CA LYS A 112 -26.05 4.10 -4.19
C LYS A 112 -24.70 4.32 -4.88
N PRO A 113 -24.51 5.41 -5.63
CA PRO A 113 -23.24 5.72 -6.30
C PRO A 113 -22.06 5.94 -5.34
N ALA A 114 -22.34 6.30 -4.09
CA ALA A 114 -21.35 6.48 -3.04
C ALA A 114 -21.84 5.86 -1.73
N TRP A 115 -20.90 5.57 -0.83
CA TRP A 115 -21.19 5.07 0.51
C TRP A 115 -21.62 6.21 1.42
N GLU A 116 -22.69 6.00 2.16
CA GLU A 116 -23.21 6.92 3.16
C GLU A 116 -22.40 6.76 4.47
N TYR A 117 -21.98 7.88 5.06
CA TYR A 117 -21.41 7.93 6.39
C TYR A 117 -22.52 7.76 7.42
N TYR A 118 -22.77 6.53 7.80
CA TYR A 118 -23.82 6.17 8.78
C TYR A 118 -23.55 6.77 10.15
N SER A 119 -22.30 6.77 10.58
CA SER A 119 -21.79 7.53 11.72
C SER A 119 -20.31 7.84 11.54
N GLU A 120 -19.86 8.93 12.14
CA GLU A 120 -18.46 9.35 12.12
C GLU A 120 -18.16 10.12 13.40
N SER A 121 -16.97 9.93 13.98
CA SER A 121 -16.54 10.65 15.18
C SER A 121 -15.03 10.78 15.27
N LEU A 122 -14.58 11.88 15.87
CA LEU A 122 -13.20 12.17 16.21
C LEU A 122 -13.10 12.57 17.69
N PHE A 123 -12.12 11.99 18.36
CA PHE A 123 -11.83 12.24 19.76
C PHE A 123 -10.36 12.60 19.96
N ASN A 124 -10.08 13.49 20.91
CA ASN A 124 -8.78 13.70 21.51
C ASN A 124 -8.87 13.31 23.00
N GLY A 125 -8.24 12.21 23.38
CA GLY A 125 -8.46 11.57 24.68
C GLY A 125 -9.92 11.23 24.91
N SER A 126 -10.52 11.77 25.97
CA SER A 126 -11.95 11.64 26.27
C SER A 126 -12.81 12.74 25.63
N HIS A 127 -12.18 13.75 25.01
CA HIS A 127 -12.87 14.89 24.46
C HIS A 127 -13.34 14.64 23.02
N LYS A 128 -14.63 14.82 22.77
CA LYS A 128 -15.23 14.62 21.44
C LYS A 128 -15.12 15.91 20.61
N ILE A 129 -14.27 15.89 19.59
CA ILE A 129 -14.07 17.01 18.67
C ILE A 129 -15.27 17.17 17.74
N PHE A 130 -15.68 16.06 17.12
CA PHE A 130 -16.90 16.01 16.33
C PHE A 130 -17.58 14.65 16.36
N GLY A 131 -18.84 14.64 15.95
CA GLY A 131 -19.56 13.40 15.69
C GLY A 131 -20.84 13.64 14.92
N ARG A 132 -21.20 12.66 14.09
CA ARG A 132 -22.51 12.57 13.45
C ARG A 132 -23.03 11.15 13.48
N SER A 133 -24.35 11.02 13.41
CA SER A 133 -25.00 9.74 13.15
C SER A 133 -26.17 9.98 12.22
N ARG A 134 -26.71 8.92 11.60
CA ARG A 134 -27.89 9.02 10.75
C ARG A 134 -29.10 9.64 11.48
N ALA A 135 -29.18 9.47 12.79
CA ALA A 135 -30.28 9.98 13.62
C ALA A 135 -30.05 11.38 14.21
N SER A 136 -28.83 11.91 14.11
CA SER A 136 -28.46 13.21 14.69
C SER A 136 -27.72 14.07 13.69
N LYS A 137 -28.00 15.38 13.72
CA LYS A 137 -27.23 16.38 12.99
C LYS A 137 -25.76 16.34 13.41
N SER A 138 -24.87 16.78 12.53
CA SER A 138 -23.45 16.90 12.81
C SER A 138 -23.24 17.85 14.01
N GLN A 139 -22.52 17.38 15.03
CA GLN A 139 -22.10 18.18 16.16
C GLN A 139 -20.59 18.44 16.00
N LEU A 140 -20.23 19.69 15.82
CA LEU A 140 -18.86 20.18 15.78
C LEU A 140 -18.68 21.12 16.95
N GLU A 141 -17.58 21.01 17.69
CA GLU A 141 -17.35 21.70 18.97
C GLU A 141 -17.56 23.22 18.90
N ASN A 142 -17.19 23.87 17.80
CA ASN A 142 -17.30 25.32 17.62
C ASN A 142 -18.31 25.75 16.52
N PHE A 143 -19.06 24.78 15.97
CA PHE A 143 -19.98 25.02 14.86
C PHE A 143 -21.29 24.24 15.12
N PRO A 144 -22.26 24.84 15.76
CA PRO A 144 -23.38 24.11 16.36
C PRO A 144 -24.31 23.38 15.41
N GLU A 145 -24.41 23.71 14.16
CA GLU A 145 -25.27 22.97 13.21
C GLU A 145 -24.80 23.11 11.76
N ILE A 146 -23.81 22.28 11.35
CA ILE A 146 -23.45 22.18 9.93
C ILE A 146 -24.24 21.01 9.33
N GLU A 147 -25.06 21.27 8.32
CA GLU A 147 -25.59 20.23 7.45
C GLU A 147 -24.50 19.80 6.47
N ILE A 148 -23.94 18.62 6.72
CA ILE A 148 -22.96 18.01 5.84
C ILE A 148 -23.64 16.90 5.06
N ASP A 149 -23.35 16.83 3.76
CA ASP A 149 -23.78 15.77 2.88
C ASP A 149 -23.47 14.39 3.50
N ALA A 150 -24.46 13.50 3.54
CA ALA A 150 -24.32 12.16 4.08
C ALA A 150 -23.24 11.33 3.35
N PHE A 151 -22.83 11.71 2.15
CA PHE A 151 -21.83 11.04 1.34
C PHE A 151 -20.43 11.65 1.42
N LYS A 152 -20.23 12.67 2.26
CA LYS A 152 -18.92 13.33 2.48
C LYS A 152 -18.44 13.17 3.89
N GLY A 153 -17.11 12.95 4.06
CA GLY A 153 -16.45 12.84 5.35
C GLY A 153 -16.36 14.17 6.09
N LEU A 154 -16.61 14.15 7.39
CA LEU A 154 -16.43 15.33 8.26
C LEU A 154 -14.98 15.73 8.39
N LEU A 155 -14.08 14.73 8.45
CA LEU A 155 -12.65 15.00 8.62
C LEU A 155 -12.08 15.79 7.45
N SER A 156 -12.49 15.47 6.21
CA SER A 156 -12.06 16.23 5.03
C SER A 156 -12.59 17.66 5.02
N PHE A 157 -13.81 17.86 5.50
CA PHE A 157 -14.41 19.19 5.64
C PHE A 157 -13.60 20.05 6.62
N LEU A 158 -13.17 19.46 7.75
CA LEU A 158 -12.36 20.16 8.77
C LEU A 158 -11.00 20.61 8.24
N GLN A 159 -10.41 19.87 7.29
CA GLN A 159 -9.12 20.27 6.67
C GLN A 159 -9.27 21.57 5.85
N GLY A 160 -10.45 21.86 5.34
CA GLY A 160 -10.77 23.12 4.62
C GLY A 160 -10.98 24.33 5.55
N LEU A 161 -11.21 24.10 6.83
CA LEU A 161 -11.38 25.16 7.83
C LEU A 161 -10.01 25.54 8.40
N LYS A 162 -9.64 26.83 8.31
CA LYS A 162 -8.44 27.32 8.98
C LYS A 162 -8.66 27.25 10.50
N PRO A 163 -7.80 26.54 11.25
CA PRO A 163 -7.92 26.50 12.71
C PRO A 163 -7.69 27.87 13.29
N HIS A 164 -8.51 28.29 14.22
CA HIS A 164 -8.29 29.53 14.99
C HIS A 164 -7.12 29.43 15.96
N HIS A 165 -6.72 28.20 16.32
CA HIS A 165 -5.58 27.92 17.22
C HIS A 165 -4.89 26.62 16.79
N GLY A 166 -3.63 26.70 16.33
CA GLY A 166 -2.74 25.55 16.16
C GLY A 166 -2.97 24.68 14.92
N ASN A 167 -2.32 23.53 14.90
CA ASN A 167 -2.39 22.53 13.84
C ASN A 167 -3.82 22.02 13.63
N GLY A 168 -4.23 21.87 12.38
CA GLY A 168 -5.59 21.42 12.03
C GLY A 168 -5.96 20.09 12.70
N TYR A 169 -7.25 19.94 13.03
CA TYR A 169 -7.80 18.74 13.68
C TYR A 169 -7.39 17.47 12.95
N ALA A 170 -6.69 16.56 13.65
CA ALA A 170 -6.22 15.27 13.11
C ALA A 170 -5.46 15.37 11.76
N ASN A 171 -4.69 16.45 11.57
CA ASN A 171 -3.88 16.65 10.36
C ASN A 171 -2.88 15.50 10.12
N ASP A 172 -2.36 14.91 11.20
CA ASP A 172 -1.47 13.74 11.13
C ASP A 172 -2.17 12.55 10.47
N LEU A 173 -3.42 12.27 10.87
CA LEU A 173 -4.21 11.20 10.29
C LEU A 173 -4.53 11.48 8.81
N TYR A 174 -5.04 12.67 8.51
CA TYR A 174 -5.36 13.07 7.14
C TYR A 174 -4.13 12.98 6.23
N SER A 175 -3.00 13.54 6.67
CA SER A 175 -1.76 13.56 5.90
C SER A 175 -1.17 12.16 5.69
N ALA A 176 -1.34 11.25 6.66
CA ALA A 176 -0.92 9.86 6.52
C ALA A 176 -1.73 9.12 5.44
N PHE A 177 -3.06 9.29 5.43
CA PHE A 177 -3.95 8.52 4.56
C PHE A 177 -4.26 9.17 3.21
N LYS A 178 -4.13 10.50 3.05
CA LYS A 178 -4.61 11.23 1.86
C LYS A 178 -4.12 10.65 0.54
N ASP A 179 -2.87 10.20 0.51
CA ASP A 179 -2.21 9.69 -0.68
C ASP A 179 -2.04 8.16 -0.70
N TYR A 180 -2.66 7.45 0.24
CA TYR A 180 -2.60 5.98 0.23
C TYR A 180 -3.08 5.42 -1.10
N ALA A 181 -2.33 4.45 -1.62
CA ALA A 181 -2.73 3.67 -2.77
C ALA A 181 -2.10 2.27 -2.75
N ILE A 182 -2.77 1.32 -3.41
CA ILE A 182 -2.31 -0.04 -3.62
C ILE A 182 -1.68 -0.11 -5.01
N TYR A 183 -0.39 -0.40 -5.06
CA TYR A 183 0.36 -0.58 -6.28
C TYR A 183 0.37 -2.06 -6.67
N THR A 184 0.10 -2.31 -7.94
CA THR A 184 0.11 -3.65 -8.55
C THR A 184 0.82 -3.58 -9.88
N PRO A 185 2.15 -3.32 -9.90
CA PRO A 185 2.89 -3.16 -11.15
C PRO A 185 2.73 -4.40 -12.02
N ASN A 186 2.58 -4.21 -13.31
CA ASN A 186 2.51 -5.32 -14.25
C ASN A 186 3.47 -5.14 -15.43
N THR A 187 3.96 -6.24 -15.95
CA THR A 187 4.99 -6.29 -16.98
C THR A 187 4.62 -5.54 -18.26
N THR A 188 3.38 -5.64 -18.70
CA THR A 188 2.95 -5.00 -19.97
C THR A 188 2.94 -3.48 -19.84
N THR A 189 2.59 -2.96 -18.67
CA THR A 189 2.61 -1.53 -18.37
C THR A 189 4.03 -1.03 -18.13
N LEU A 190 4.83 -1.75 -17.34
CA LEU A 190 6.24 -1.42 -17.10
C LEU A 190 7.08 -1.39 -18.39
N ARG A 191 6.73 -2.23 -19.36
CA ARG A 191 7.35 -2.25 -20.70
C ARG A 191 6.82 -1.18 -21.65
N GLY A 192 5.83 -0.38 -21.25
CA GLY A 192 5.20 0.63 -22.09
C GLY A 192 4.30 0.06 -23.21
N ILE A 193 3.96 -1.25 -23.17
CA ILE A 193 3.09 -1.90 -24.15
C ILE A 193 1.63 -1.51 -23.90
N GLN A 194 1.25 -1.39 -22.65
CA GLN A 194 -0.09 -1.02 -22.20
C GLN A 194 -0.05 0.29 -21.41
N THR A 195 -0.98 1.19 -21.68
CA THR A 195 -1.13 2.41 -20.90
C THR A 195 -1.66 2.11 -19.51
N ASP A 196 -1.13 2.79 -18.50
CA ASP A 196 -1.68 2.76 -17.15
C ASP A 196 -2.94 3.67 -17.11
N PRO A 197 -4.12 3.14 -16.81
CA PRO A 197 -5.31 3.96 -16.67
C PRO A 197 -5.25 4.89 -15.46
N PHE A 198 -4.35 4.63 -14.52
CA PHE A 198 -4.19 5.36 -13.26
C PHE A 198 -2.85 6.12 -13.24
N GLN A 199 -2.79 7.21 -14.02
CA GLN A 199 -1.61 8.07 -14.22
C GLN A 199 -1.26 8.90 -12.98
N ARG A 200 -1.13 8.25 -11.82
CA ARG A 200 -0.77 8.91 -10.56
C ARG A 200 0.74 9.10 -10.45
N GLU A 201 1.19 10.27 -10.02
CA GLU A 201 2.59 10.49 -9.68
C GLU A 201 3.01 9.67 -8.44
N PRO A 202 4.28 9.19 -8.41
CA PRO A 202 5.30 9.32 -9.45
C PRO A 202 5.25 8.20 -10.49
N LEU A 203 4.67 7.04 -10.20
CA LEU A 203 4.84 5.79 -10.96
C LEU A 203 3.61 5.32 -11.73
N GLY A 204 2.40 5.85 -11.42
CA GLY A 204 1.16 5.16 -11.77
C GLY A 204 0.92 3.93 -10.89
N LEU A 205 -0.30 3.43 -10.78
CA LEU A 205 -0.58 2.27 -9.94
C LEU A 205 -0.07 0.95 -10.55
N LEU A 206 0.03 0.89 -11.87
CA LEU A 206 0.51 -0.27 -12.61
C LEU A 206 1.95 -0.12 -13.14
N GLY A 207 2.59 1.03 -12.89
CA GLY A 207 3.96 1.31 -13.31
C GLY A 207 4.09 2.07 -14.64
N GLY A 208 3.01 2.67 -15.15
CA GLY A 208 3.03 3.33 -16.47
C GLY A 208 3.84 4.61 -16.54
N ARG A 209 4.27 5.16 -15.41
CA ARG A 209 5.14 6.34 -15.31
C ARG A 209 6.54 6.01 -14.78
N LEU A 210 6.94 4.74 -14.90
CA LEU A 210 8.29 4.32 -14.46
C LEU A 210 9.41 5.13 -15.11
N PRO A 211 9.39 5.43 -16.43
CA PRO A 211 10.45 6.23 -17.05
C PRO A 211 10.60 7.62 -16.45
N GLU A 212 9.48 8.31 -16.15
CA GLU A 212 9.49 9.63 -15.54
C GLU A 212 10.10 9.60 -14.14
N ALA A 213 9.69 8.63 -13.31
CA ALA A 213 10.21 8.49 -11.95
C ALA A 213 11.69 8.14 -11.92
N ILE A 214 12.16 7.32 -12.87
CA ILE A 214 13.60 7.01 -13.01
C ILE A 214 14.36 8.25 -13.45
N ASP A 215 13.84 9.02 -14.41
CA ASP A 215 14.44 10.27 -14.86
C ASP A 215 14.61 11.26 -13.71
N ASP A 216 13.55 11.43 -12.90
CA ASP A 216 13.58 12.29 -11.71
C ASP A 216 14.69 11.84 -10.73
N LEU A 217 14.82 10.54 -10.46
CA LEU A 217 15.80 10.01 -9.50
C LEU A 217 17.26 10.05 -10.02
N LEU A 218 17.48 9.84 -11.32
CA LEU A 218 18.81 9.92 -11.93
C LEU A 218 19.34 11.36 -12.03
N ASN A 219 18.46 12.36 -11.99
CA ASN A 219 18.82 13.77 -12.08
C ASN A 219 18.97 14.46 -10.72
N LEU A 220 18.86 13.74 -9.59
CA LEU A 220 19.04 14.33 -8.26
C LEU A 220 20.51 14.62 -7.98
N GLU A 221 21.38 13.64 -8.20
CA GLU A 221 22.83 13.76 -7.99
C GLU A 221 23.57 12.94 -9.06
N ASP A 222 24.80 13.33 -9.40
CA ASP A 222 25.65 12.59 -10.31
C ASP A 222 26.00 11.20 -9.75
N GLU A 223 26.02 10.21 -10.62
CA GLU A 223 26.35 8.80 -10.28
C GLU A 223 25.44 8.16 -9.23
N SER A 224 24.24 8.71 -9.03
CA SER A 224 23.26 8.19 -8.07
C SER A 224 21.92 7.81 -8.73
N PHE A 225 21.15 6.99 -8.01
CA PHE A 225 19.75 6.68 -8.27
C PHE A 225 18.98 6.96 -6.98
N GLY A 226 18.47 8.17 -6.86
CA GLY A 226 17.98 8.66 -5.58
C GLY A 226 19.10 8.67 -4.53
N ASP A 227 18.87 8.01 -3.38
CA ASP A 227 19.87 7.89 -2.31
C ASP A 227 20.85 6.71 -2.49
N LEU A 228 20.74 5.97 -3.59
CA LEU A 228 21.58 4.82 -3.88
C LEU A 228 22.70 5.18 -4.85
N ASP A 229 23.90 4.65 -4.59
CA ASP A 229 24.97 4.63 -5.58
C ASP A 229 24.56 3.77 -6.80
N LEU A 230 24.84 4.26 -8.02
CA LEU A 230 24.54 3.51 -9.24
C LEU A 230 25.25 2.15 -9.31
N TYR A 231 26.44 2.01 -8.69
CA TYR A 231 27.14 0.73 -8.65
C TYR A 231 26.38 -0.30 -7.81
N GLU A 232 25.78 0.09 -6.67
CA GLU A 232 24.91 -0.80 -5.88
C GLU A 232 23.71 -1.28 -6.70
N LEU A 233 23.08 -0.35 -7.44
CA LEU A 233 21.98 -0.71 -8.33
C LEU A 233 22.41 -1.67 -9.44
N PHE A 234 23.56 -1.43 -10.07
CA PHE A 234 24.07 -2.30 -11.13
C PHE A 234 24.51 -3.67 -10.61
N ASP A 235 25.06 -3.75 -9.39
CA ASP A 235 25.37 -5.02 -8.75
C ASP A 235 24.10 -5.83 -8.44
N LEU A 236 23.02 -5.16 -8.09
CA LEU A 236 21.72 -5.80 -7.88
C LEU A 236 21.13 -6.33 -9.19
N LEU A 237 21.20 -5.56 -10.26
CA LEU A 237 20.69 -5.91 -11.59
C LEU A 237 21.60 -6.87 -12.36
N GLN A 238 22.90 -6.89 -12.07
CA GLN A 238 23.97 -7.77 -12.56
C GLN A 238 24.33 -7.66 -14.06
N TRP A 239 23.41 -7.42 -14.95
CA TRP A 239 23.63 -7.42 -16.40
C TRP A 239 23.79 -6.04 -17.02
N THR A 240 23.27 -5.00 -16.40
CA THR A 240 23.39 -3.63 -16.90
C THR A 240 24.56 -2.88 -16.27
N GLY A 241 25.22 -2.06 -17.06
CA GLY A 241 26.26 -1.12 -16.63
C GLY A 241 25.87 0.34 -16.86
N GLY A 242 24.63 0.59 -17.31
CA GLY A 242 24.13 1.95 -17.50
C GLY A 242 22.61 1.99 -17.64
N ILE A 243 22.02 3.03 -17.07
CA ILE A 243 20.60 3.33 -17.20
C ILE A 243 20.47 4.81 -17.54
N THR A 244 19.70 5.11 -18.59
CA THR A 244 19.39 6.47 -19.00
C THR A 244 17.90 6.55 -19.38
N VAL A 245 17.35 7.75 -19.39
CA VAL A 245 15.98 8.00 -19.86
C VAL A 245 16.00 8.99 -21.01
N GLY A 246 15.25 8.69 -22.04
CA GLY A 246 15.22 9.55 -23.23
C GLY A 246 14.04 9.26 -24.15
N LYS A 247 14.03 9.90 -25.32
CA LYS A 247 13.04 9.60 -26.34
C LYS A 247 13.26 8.19 -26.88
N ALA A 248 12.19 7.49 -27.17
CA ALA A 248 12.25 6.19 -27.80
C ALA A 248 12.94 6.29 -29.19
N LEU A 249 13.96 5.48 -29.42
CA LEU A 249 14.65 5.41 -30.71
C LEU A 249 13.86 4.45 -31.61
N LYS A 250 13.44 4.94 -32.78
CA LYS A 250 12.66 4.14 -33.74
C LYS A 250 13.41 2.90 -34.23
N ASP A 251 14.73 2.94 -34.21
CA ASP A 251 15.59 1.86 -34.75
C ASP A 251 15.83 0.72 -33.75
N THR A 252 15.46 0.91 -32.45
CA THR A 252 15.63 -0.11 -31.39
C THR A 252 14.34 -0.79 -31.02
N ILE A 253 13.19 -0.34 -31.53
CA ILE A 253 11.88 -0.87 -31.20
C ILE A 253 11.15 -1.30 -32.47
N SER A 254 10.51 -2.46 -32.45
CA SER A 254 9.68 -2.92 -33.57
C SER A 254 8.62 -1.88 -33.94
N PRO A 255 8.38 -1.61 -35.25
CA PRO A 255 7.35 -0.65 -35.70
C PRO A 255 5.94 -0.95 -35.20
N ASN A 256 5.69 -2.17 -34.73
CA ASN A 256 4.38 -2.61 -34.24
C ASN A 256 4.17 -2.33 -32.75
N ILE A 257 5.18 -1.79 -32.05
CA ILE A 257 5.09 -1.47 -30.62
C ILE A 257 4.76 0.02 -30.48
N PRO A 258 3.76 0.39 -29.65
CA PRO A 258 3.48 1.79 -29.34
C PRO A 258 4.72 2.47 -28.75
N LEU A 259 5.09 3.62 -29.27
CA LEU A 259 6.22 4.41 -28.76
C LEU A 259 5.73 5.29 -27.62
N ALA A 260 6.28 5.10 -26.42
CA ALA A 260 6.12 6.04 -25.32
C ALA A 260 6.93 7.33 -25.61
N ALA A 261 6.47 8.46 -25.05
CA ALA A 261 7.17 9.75 -25.18
C ALA A 261 8.57 9.71 -24.53
N LYS A 262 8.69 9.04 -23.39
CA LYS A 262 9.93 8.73 -22.70
C LYS A 262 10.08 7.21 -22.55
N THR A 263 11.30 6.72 -22.62
CA THR A 263 11.64 5.31 -22.38
C THR A 263 12.94 5.19 -21.63
N ILE A 264 13.06 4.14 -20.83
CA ILE A 264 14.31 3.76 -20.18
C ILE A 264 15.20 3.10 -21.23
N ARG A 265 16.51 3.34 -21.14
CA ARG A 265 17.53 2.65 -21.93
C ARG A 265 18.50 2.01 -20.97
N PHE A 266 18.75 0.74 -21.18
CA PHE A 266 19.73 -0.04 -20.44
C PHE A 266 20.94 -0.28 -21.32
N THR A 267 22.14 -0.16 -20.76
CA THR A 267 23.37 -0.57 -21.43
C THR A 267 23.80 -1.93 -20.90
N ASP A 268 23.66 -2.97 -21.70
CA ASP A 268 24.14 -4.31 -21.33
C ASP A 268 25.66 -4.36 -21.34
N ARG A 269 26.27 -4.69 -20.20
CA ARG A 269 27.75 -4.69 -20.04
C ARG A 269 28.45 -5.87 -20.72
N PHE A 270 27.72 -6.88 -21.18
CA PHE A 270 28.24 -8.08 -21.81
C PHE A 270 28.09 -8.07 -23.34
N MET A 271 27.23 -7.20 -23.87
CA MET A 271 27.00 -7.07 -25.30
C MET A 271 28.04 -6.15 -25.96
N ARG A 272 28.21 -6.30 -27.26
CA ARG A 272 29.13 -5.45 -28.06
C ARG A 272 28.60 -4.03 -28.12
N GLU A 273 29.50 -3.08 -28.01
CA GLU A 273 29.24 -1.66 -28.26
C GLU A 273 28.47 -1.44 -29.58
N GLY A 274 27.46 -0.55 -29.55
CA GLY A 274 26.54 -0.31 -30.66
C GLY A 274 25.42 -1.35 -30.82
N ARG A 275 25.40 -2.41 -30.00
CA ARG A 275 24.29 -3.40 -29.92
C ARG A 275 23.90 -3.74 -28.48
N ASN A 276 24.38 -2.96 -27.54
CA ASN A 276 24.20 -3.15 -26.11
C ASN A 276 23.12 -2.25 -25.47
N GLU A 277 22.42 -1.46 -26.27
CA GLU A 277 21.29 -0.68 -25.79
C GLU A 277 19.99 -1.51 -25.86
N LEU A 278 19.36 -1.69 -24.73
CA LEU A 278 18.09 -2.40 -24.58
C LEU A 278 17.02 -1.43 -24.07
N THR A 279 15.79 -1.64 -24.52
CA THR A 279 14.61 -0.93 -24.02
C THR A 279 13.89 -1.75 -22.95
N PRO A 280 12.89 -1.20 -22.21
CA PRO A 280 12.08 -1.97 -21.28
C PRO A 280 11.40 -3.18 -21.93
N TYR A 281 11.16 -3.14 -23.24
CA TYR A 281 10.59 -4.24 -23.99
C TYR A 281 11.50 -5.48 -23.97
N ASP A 282 12.80 -5.27 -24.12
CA ASP A 282 13.82 -6.34 -24.20
C ASP A 282 14.46 -6.65 -22.84
N ALA A 283 14.37 -5.71 -21.89
CA ALA A 283 14.99 -5.83 -20.59
C ALA A 283 14.34 -6.94 -19.74
N SER A 284 15.11 -7.42 -18.75
CA SER A 284 14.63 -8.35 -17.73
C SER A 284 13.43 -7.77 -17.00
N GLU A 285 12.36 -8.55 -16.87
CA GLU A 285 11.17 -8.17 -16.11
C GLU A 285 11.53 -7.86 -14.66
N GLY A 286 12.36 -8.69 -14.03
CA GLY A 286 12.83 -8.47 -12.66
C GLY A 286 13.55 -7.14 -12.48
N SER A 287 14.31 -6.69 -13.49
CA SER A 287 14.99 -5.38 -13.43
C SER A 287 13.98 -4.21 -13.40
N LEU A 288 12.93 -4.28 -14.19
CA LEU A 288 11.86 -3.27 -14.18
C LEU A 288 11.13 -3.23 -12.84
N TYR A 289 10.89 -4.41 -12.25
CA TYR A 289 10.30 -4.52 -10.91
C TYR A 289 11.19 -3.94 -9.83
N VAL A 290 12.48 -4.23 -9.85
CA VAL A 290 13.46 -3.64 -8.91
C VAL A 290 13.44 -2.12 -9.00
N LEU A 291 13.54 -1.57 -10.20
CA LEU A 291 13.50 -0.13 -10.42
C LEU A 291 12.18 0.49 -9.93
N PHE A 292 11.05 -0.18 -10.17
CA PHE A 292 9.75 0.26 -9.70
C PHE A 292 9.70 0.30 -8.16
N LEU A 293 10.13 -0.78 -7.48
CA LEU A 293 10.10 -0.87 -6.02
C LEU A 293 11.01 0.18 -5.37
N LEU A 294 12.23 0.33 -5.88
CA LEU A 294 13.19 1.30 -5.35
C LEU A 294 12.73 2.74 -5.62
N ALA A 295 12.23 3.04 -6.82
CA ALA A 295 11.68 4.35 -7.11
C ALA A 295 10.47 4.67 -6.21
N LEU A 296 9.59 3.69 -5.94
CA LEU A 296 8.46 3.88 -5.03
C LEU A 296 8.91 4.15 -3.59
N ALA A 297 10.00 3.51 -3.13
CA ALA A 297 10.55 3.72 -1.80
C ALA A 297 11.19 5.11 -1.64
N MET A 298 11.97 5.55 -2.61
CA MET A 298 12.81 6.76 -2.49
C MET A 298 12.16 8.05 -2.98
N HIS A 299 11.33 7.98 -4.03
CA HIS A 299 10.83 9.19 -4.68
C HIS A 299 9.99 10.06 -3.74
N ASP A 300 10.26 11.38 -3.71
CA ASP A 300 9.60 12.34 -2.82
C ASP A 300 8.08 12.45 -3.00
N LYS A 301 7.61 12.29 -4.25
CA LYS A 301 6.19 12.31 -4.56
C LYS A 301 5.46 10.99 -4.24
N SER A 302 6.20 9.96 -3.82
CA SER A 302 5.56 8.71 -3.37
C SER A 302 4.77 8.94 -2.08
N PRO A 303 3.61 8.26 -1.92
CA PRO A 303 2.82 8.40 -0.70
C PRO A 303 3.61 8.07 0.57
N ASN A 304 3.32 8.78 1.67
CA ASN A 304 3.86 8.45 2.98
C ASN A 304 3.34 7.12 3.51
N MET A 305 2.14 6.73 3.09
CA MET A 305 1.54 5.43 3.37
C MET A 305 1.09 4.79 2.06
N LEU A 306 1.55 3.57 1.79
CA LEU A 306 1.28 2.87 0.53
C LEU A 306 1.17 1.36 0.72
N ALA A 307 0.63 0.68 -0.28
CA ALA A 307 0.62 -0.77 -0.30
C ALA A 307 1.14 -1.32 -1.63
N ILE A 308 1.72 -2.52 -1.57
CA ILE A 308 2.15 -3.29 -2.74
C ILE A 308 1.54 -4.68 -2.63
N ASP A 309 0.65 -5.02 -3.55
CA ASP A 309 0.09 -6.37 -3.61
C ASP A 309 0.96 -7.24 -4.52
N ASN A 310 1.36 -8.43 -4.02
CA ASN A 310 2.30 -9.35 -4.69
C ASN A 310 3.69 -8.74 -4.94
N PHE A 311 4.35 -8.31 -3.88
CA PHE A 311 5.67 -7.69 -3.88
C PHE A 311 6.75 -8.48 -4.63
N ASP A 312 6.66 -9.78 -4.61
CA ASP A 312 7.62 -10.72 -5.19
C ASP A 312 7.37 -11.06 -6.66
N GLN A 313 6.37 -10.45 -7.28
CA GLN A 313 6.08 -10.70 -8.70
C GLN A 313 7.31 -10.41 -9.56
N ALA A 314 7.65 -11.33 -10.47
CA ALA A 314 8.81 -11.24 -11.37
C ALA A 314 10.22 -11.24 -10.73
N LEU A 315 10.34 -11.39 -9.41
CA LEU A 315 11.63 -11.49 -8.74
C LEU A 315 12.07 -12.95 -8.60
N ASN A 316 13.28 -13.26 -9.09
CA ASN A 316 13.87 -14.55 -8.75
C ASN A 316 14.20 -14.62 -7.24
N PRO A 317 14.32 -15.82 -6.67
CA PRO A 317 14.48 -16.00 -5.23
C PRO A 317 15.62 -15.18 -4.60
N ARG A 318 16.77 -15.15 -5.24
CA ARG A 318 17.95 -14.45 -4.72
C ARG A 318 17.78 -12.93 -4.76
N LEU A 319 17.20 -12.44 -5.87
CA LEU A 319 16.90 -11.04 -6.06
C LEU A 319 15.81 -10.58 -5.08
N ALA A 320 14.78 -11.39 -4.85
CA ALA A 320 13.71 -11.09 -3.90
C ALA A 320 14.27 -10.78 -2.50
N ARG A 321 15.20 -11.60 -2.00
CA ARG A 321 15.85 -11.36 -0.71
C ARG A 321 16.63 -10.03 -0.70
N ALA A 322 17.50 -9.81 -1.68
CA ALA A 322 18.36 -8.62 -1.74
C ALA A 322 17.54 -7.32 -1.86
N VAL A 323 16.54 -7.33 -2.77
CA VAL A 323 15.65 -6.18 -2.97
C VAL A 323 14.84 -5.89 -1.71
N THR A 324 14.37 -6.93 -0.99
CA THR A 324 13.60 -6.73 0.24
C THR A 324 14.42 -5.99 1.29
N THR A 325 15.68 -6.37 1.51
CA THR A 325 16.55 -5.67 2.46
C THR A 325 16.70 -4.20 2.07
N LEU A 326 17.10 -3.94 0.83
CA LEU A 326 17.32 -2.58 0.35
C LEU A 326 16.04 -1.74 0.36
N PHE A 327 14.92 -2.32 -0.04
CA PHE A 327 13.61 -1.66 0.01
C PHE A 327 13.21 -1.28 1.43
N CYS A 328 13.40 -2.19 2.41
CA CYS A 328 13.14 -1.90 3.82
C CYS A 328 13.99 -0.74 4.31
N ASP A 329 15.28 -0.72 3.99
CA ASP A 329 16.20 0.34 4.40
C ASP A 329 15.75 1.70 3.83
N GLN A 330 15.36 1.75 2.54
CA GLN A 330 14.85 2.97 1.92
C GLN A 330 13.50 3.43 2.52
N ILE A 331 12.58 2.52 2.79
CA ILE A 331 11.32 2.85 3.48
C ILE A 331 11.57 3.43 4.87
N LEU A 332 12.54 2.88 5.60
CA LEU A 332 12.91 3.37 6.93
C LEU A 332 13.60 4.74 6.88
N ALA A 333 14.50 4.95 5.92
CA ALA A 333 15.20 6.22 5.71
C ALA A 333 14.22 7.36 5.38
N HIS A 334 13.28 7.11 4.46
CA HIS A 334 12.25 8.07 4.05
C HIS A 334 11.04 8.13 5.01
N GLN A 335 11.07 7.40 6.13
CA GLN A 335 10.02 7.37 7.15
C GLN A 335 8.62 7.05 6.61
N LYS A 336 8.54 6.31 5.51
CA LYS A 336 7.28 5.87 4.91
C LYS A 336 6.68 4.69 5.68
N THR A 337 5.40 4.43 5.44
CA THR A 337 4.70 3.24 5.93
C THR A 337 4.24 2.43 4.73
N VAL A 338 4.67 1.16 4.65
CA VAL A 338 4.29 0.27 3.55
C VAL A 338 3.60 -0.99 4.06
N PHE A 339 2.58 -1.42 3.33
CA PHE A 339 1.88 -2.69 3.51
C PHE A 339 2.13 -3.57 2.31
N VAL A 340 2.73 -4.74 2.53
CA VAL A 340 3.21 -5.62 1.46
C VAL A 340 2.56 -6.99 1.59
N THR A 341 2.05 -7.56 0.51
CA THR A 341 1.68 -8.98 0.47
C THR A 341 2.72 -9.76 -0.34
N THR A 342 3.03 -10.97 0.09
CA THR A 342 3.95 -11.86 -0.63
C THR A 342 3.54 -13.32 -0.49
N HIS A 343 3.94 -14.12 -1.46
CA HIS A 343 3.88 -15.58 -1.45
C HIS A 343 5.26 -16.23 -1.52
N ASN A 344 6.32 -15.43 -1.64
CA ASN A 344 7.69 -15.92 -1.78
C ASN A 344 8.38 -15.97 -0.40
N PRO A 345 8.73 -17.16 0.11
CA PRO A 345 9.40 -17.28 1.39
C PRO A 345 10.71 -16.49 1.50
N LEU A 346 11.42 -16.28 0.38
CA LEU A 346 12.71 -15.60 0.41
C LEU A 346 12.64 -14.08 0.58
N VAL A 347 11.46 -13.48 0.40
CA VAL A 347 11.19 -12.11 0.86
C VAL A 347 11.41 -12.01 2.37
N LEU A 348 11.02 -13.04 3.13
CA LEU A 348 11.14 -13.03 4.58
C LEU A 348 12.60 -13.02 5.05
N ASP A 349 13.50 -13.68 4.30
CA ASP A 349 14.93 -13.71 4.62
C ASP A 349 15.64 -12.37 4.39
N GLY A 350 14.97 -11.41 3.73
CA GLY A 350 15.43 -10.03 3.60
C GLY A 350 14.90 -9.08 4.68
N LEU A 351 14.06 -9.57 5.62
CA LEU A 351 13.47 -8.77 6.68
C LEU A 351 14.31 -8.84 7.96
N ASP A 352 14.61 -7.69 8.57
CA ASP A 352 15.11 -7.61 9.94
C ASP A 352 13.94 -7.47 10.92
N ILE A 353 13.32 -8.60 11.31
CA ILE A 353 12.18 -8.61 12.24
C ILE A 353 12.55 -8.32 13.70
N ASN A 354 13.86 -8.18 14.04
CA ASN A 354 14.28 -7.68 15.34
C ASN A 354 14.07 -6.15 15.45
N ASN A 355 14.00 -5.46 14.32
CA ASN A 355 13.62 -4.07 14.26
C ASN A 355 12.10 -3.93 14.37
N ASP A 356 11.57 -3.35 15.49
CA ASP A 356 10.14 -3.19 15.71
C ASP A 356 9.41 -2.35 14.64
N ARG A 357 10.15 -1.61 13.83
CA ARG A 357 9.62 -0.86 12.68
C ARG A 357 9.31 -1.75 11.48
N ILE A 358 9.81 -3.01 11.44
CA ILE A 358 9.56 -4.02 10.40
C ILE A 358 8.72 -5.13 11.04
N ARG A 359 7.49 -5.29 10.57
CA ARG A 359 6.52 -6.21 11.16
C ARG A 359 6.07 -7.25 10.15
N LEU A 360 6.18 -8.52 10.54
CA LEU A 360 5.68 -9.66 9.79
C LEU A 360 4.35 -10.11 10.39
N PHE A 361 3.36 -10.33 9.55
CA PHE A 361 2.04 -10.80 9.95
C PHE A 361 1.67 -12.08 9.19
N THR A 362 1.18 -13.06 9.91
CA THR A 362 0.50 -14.22 9.31
C THR A 362 -0.98 -13.93 9.15
N VAL A 363 -1.51 -14.36 8.02
CA VAL A 363 -2.91 -14.19 7.65
C VAL A 363 -3.50 -15.55 7.31
N ASP A 364 -4.48 -15.99 8.07
CA ASP A 364 -5.19 -17.23 7.85
C ASP A 364 -6.71 -17.05 7.98
N ARG A 365 -7.47 -18.12 7.74
CA ARG A 365 -8.91 -18.17 8.01
C ARG A 365 -9.21 -19.17 9.11
N ASN A 366 -9.99 -18.73 10.09
CA ASN A 366 -10.53 -19.64 11.08
C ASN A 366 -11.64 -20.54 10.50
N HIS A 367 -12.16 -21.47 11.30
CA HIS A 367 -13.21 -22.41 10.87
C HIS A 367 -14.53 -21.72 10.47
N ALA A 368 -14.81 -20.51 10.96
CA ALA A 368 -15.96 -19.70 10.55
C ALA A 368 -15.72 -18.91 9.25
N GLY A 369 -14.52 -19.01 8.67
CA GLY A 369 -14.13 -18.29 7.45
C GLY A 369 -13.62 -16.86 7.69
N HIS A 370 -13.51 -16.40 8.95
CA HIS A 370 -13.02 -15.09 9.28
C HIS A 370 -11.50 -15.03 9.12
N THR A 371 -11.00 -13.95 8.52
CA THR A 371 -9.57 -13.67 8.46
C THR A 371 -9.02 -13.34 9.85
N ARG A 372 -7.97 -14.05 10.25
CA ARG A 372 -7.13 -13.77 11.41
C ARG A 372 -5.82 -13.17 10.94
N VAL A 373 -5.37 -12.14 11.65
CA VAL A 373 -4.08 -11.48 11.41
C VAL A 373 -3.31 -11.50 12.71
N GLU A 374 -2.17 -12.16 12.71
CA GLU A 374 -1.31 -12.28 13.89
C GLU A 374 0.09 -11.79 13.57
N ARG A 375 0.63 -10.93 14.44
CA ARG A 375 2.02 -10.47 14.30
C ARG A 375 2.96 -11.59 14.70
N VAL A 376 3.91 -11.91 13.84
CA VAL A 376 5.02 -12.82 14.16
C VAL A 376 5.97 -12.08 15.09
N GLN A 377 6.18 -12.65 16.28
CA GLN A 377 7.18 -12.18 17.24
C GLN A 377 8.37 -13.12 17.24
N VAL A 378 9.56 -12.56 17.30
CA VAL A 378 10.78 -13.36 17.43
C VAL A 378 10.79 -14.03 18.80
N SER A 379 10.75 -15.37 18.84
CA SER A 379 10.84 -16.13 20.08
C SER A 379 12.29 -16.63 20.30
N GLU A 380 12.63 -16.94 21.55
CA GLU A 380 13.92 -17.55 21.88
C GLU A 380 14.12 -18.89 21.15
N GLU A 381 13.04 -19.64 20.94
CA GLU A 381 13.07 -20.91 20.18
C GLU A 381 13.41 -20.67 18.70
N MET A 382 12.88 -19.63 18.08
CA MET A 382 13.22 -19.26 16.71
C MET A 382 14.71 -18.91 16.58
N ILE A 383 15.24 -18.11 17.51
CA ILE A 383 16.66 -17.75 17.56
C ILE A 383 17.52 -19.00 17.76
N ALA A 384 17.17 -19.84 18.72
CA ALA A 384 17.93 -21.08 19.05
C ALA A 384 17.92 -22.09 17.90
N SER A 385 16.88 -22.10 17.05
CA SER A 385 16.80 -23.00 15.90
C SER A 385 17.83 -22.70 14.82
N GLY A 386 18.35 -21.48 14.74
CA GLY A 386 19.27 -21.02 13.68
C GLY A 386 18.67 -21.11 12.27
N GLN A 387 17.34 -21.28 12.14
CA GLN A 387 16.67 -21.39 10.86
C GLN A 387 16.30 -20.00 10.32
N SER A 388 16.32 -19.87 8.98
CA SER A 388 15.82 -18.66 8.33
C SER A 388 14.30 -18.55 8.44
N LEU A 389 13.76 -17.32 8.34
CA LEU A 389 12.32 -17.08 8.37
C LEU A 389 11.59 -17.82 7.25
N SER A 390 12.18 -17.88 6.06
CA SER A 390 11.65 -18.65 4.94
C SER A 390 11.44 -20.11 5.28
N ARG A 391 12.42 -20.72 5.94
CA ARG A 391 12.38 -22.13 6.35
C ARG A 391 11.35 -22.37 7.44
N LEU A 392 11.28 -21.48 8.43
CA LEU A 392 10.28 -21.56 9.49
C LEU A 392 8.85 -21.44 8.92
N TRP A 393 8.65 -20.56 7.94
CA TRP A 393 7.35 -20.45 7.30
C TRP A 393 6.97 -21.68 6.47
N VAL A 394 7.87 -22.15 5.59
CA VAL A 394 7.62 -23.35 4.76
C VAL A 394 7.32 -24.59 5.61
N ASN A 395 7.96 -24.71 6.77
CA ASN A 395 7.72 -25.81 7.72
C ASN A 395 6.46 -25.61 8.60
N GLY A 396 5.72 -24.51 8.40
CA GLY A 396 4.51 -24.21 9.18
C GLY A 396 4.73 -23.64 10.58
N ALA A 397 5.98 -23.42 11.00
CA ALA A 397 6.30 -22.95 12.35
C ALA A 397 5.85 -21.49 12.62
N LEU A 398 5.67 -20.67 11.57
CA LEU A 398 5.14 -19.30 11.69
C LEU A 398 3.63 -19.21 11.58
N GLY A 399 2.93 -20.27 11.20
CA GLY A 399 1.51 -20.22 10.82
C GLY A 399 1.28 -19.67 9.41
N GLY A 400 0.01 -19.50 9.03
CA GLY A 400 -0.37 -18.93 7.72
C GLY A 400 -0.06 -19.85 6.51
N VAL A 401 0.30 -21.10 6.74
CA VAL A 401 0.54 -22.10 5.68
C VAL A 401 -0.75 -22.88 5.42
N PRO A 402 -1.12 -23.14 4.15
CA PRO A 402 -2.27 -23.99 3.87
C PRO A 402 -2.04 -25.41 4.44
N ASN A 403 -3.05 -25.94 5.09
CA ASN A 403 -3.08 -27.37 5.45
C ASN A 403 -3.28 -28.17 4.14
N LEU A 404 -2.19 -28.59 3.55
CA LEU A 404 -2.15 -29.44 2.35
C LEU A 404 -2.04 -30.90 2.76
#